data_9d34319501240fe2315e5ff3e271d5ce
#
_entry.id   9d34319501240fe2315e5ff3e271d5ce
#
_cell.length_a   1.000
_cell.length_b   1.000
_cell.length_c   1.000
_cell.angle_alpha   90.00
_cell.angle_beta   90.00
_cell.angle_gamma   90.00
#
_symmetry.space_group_name_H-M   'P 1'
#
loop_
_entity.id
_entity.type
_entity.pdbx_description
1 polymer ?
#
loop_
_entity_poly.entity_id
_entity_poly.type
_entity_poly.pdbx_seq_one_letter_code
_entity_poly.pdbx_strand_id
1 'polypeptide(L)'
;MLVYTAVKREFVEHVKRNEIDERILEGMRARGRGGVSRSELRSWRGSLLYMSNVLDDPYIPDDAGVALEFTIPQTSKRIDLILTGDGRAPERRPTAVIVELKQWESAACTAKDGVVATYLGG
;
A
#
# COMPACT_ATOMS: atom_id res chain seq x y z
N MET A 1 12.75 2.70 5.42
CA MET A 1 12.92 1.24 5.67
C MET A 1 11.64 0.56 5.25
N LEU A 2 11.72 -0.46 4.43
CA LEU A 2 10.56 -1.20 3.93
C LEU A 2 10.22 -2.34 4.90
N VAL A 3 8.93 -2.53 5.17
CA VAL A 3 8.43 -3.61 6.02
C VAL A 3 8.06 -4.84 5.20
N TYR A 4 7.54 -4.63 4.01
CA TYR A 4 7.14 -5.68 3.08
C TYR A 4 7.46 -5.28 1.65
N THR A 5 7.92 -6.23 0.85
CA THR A 5 8.14 -6.08 -0.59
C THR A 5 7.73 -7.36 -1.32
N ALA A 6 7.07 -7.20 -2.45
CA ALA A 6 6.69 -8.29 -3.34
C ALA A 6 6.42 -7.73 -4.75
N VAL A 7 6.21 -8.60 -5.72
CA VAL A 7 5.56 -8.19 -6.97
C VAL A 7 4.03 -8.20 -6.79
N LYS A 8 3.31 -7.47 -7.64
CA LYS A 8 1.85 -7.34 -7.58
C LYS A 8 1.14 -8.69 -7.45
N ARG A 9 1.50 -9.66 -8.26
CA ARG A 9 0.90 -11.00 -8.24
C ARG A 9 1.02 -11.66 -6.86
N GLU A 10 2.20 -11.62 -6.26
CA GLU A 10 2.44 -12.19 -4.93
C GLU A 10 1.69 -11.43 -3.84
N PHE A 11 1.68 -10.09 -3.92
CA PHE A 11 0.94 -9.26 -2.99
C PHE A 11 -0.56 -9.61 -2.96
N VAL A 12 -1.20 -9.66 -4.15
CA VAL A 12 -2.61 -10.02 -4.28
C VAL A 12 -2.87 -11.43 -3.73
N GLU A 13 -1.97 -12.38 -3.99
CA GLU A 13 -2.07 -13.75 -3.47
C GLU A 13 -1.94 -13.80 -1.94
N HIS A 14 -0.98 -13.10 -1.35
CA HIS A 14 -0.81 -13.03 0.09
C HIS A 14 -2.03 -12.41 0.79
N VAL A 15 -2.66 -11.40 0.19
CA VAL A 15 -3.91 -10.83 0.71
C VAL A 15 -5.06 -11.83 0.60
N LYS A 16 -5.24 -12.48 -0.55
CA LYS A 16 -6.31 -13.49 -0.77
C LYS A 16 -6.19 -14.70 0.16
N ARG A 17 -4.98 -15.09 0.51
CA ARG A 17 -4.69 -16.21 1.44
C ARG A 17 -4.70 -15.80 2.91
N ASN A 18 -4.93 -14.53 3.23
CA ASN A 18 -4.83 -13.98 4.59
C ASN A 18 -3.43 -14.13 5.23
N GLU A 19 -2.38 -14.15 4.42
CA GLU A 19 -0.97 -14.27 4.85
C GLU A 19 -0.30 -12.91 5.04
N ILE A 20 -0.89 -11.82 4.52
CA ILE A 20 -0.26 -10.51 4.47
C ILE A 20 0.12 -9.97 5.86
N ASP A 21 -0.71 -10.22 6.87
CA ASP A 21 -0.49 -9.77 8.25
C ASP A 21 0.79 -10.39 8.83
N GLU A 22 0.95 -11.71 8.66
CA GLU A 22 2.15 -12.42 9.14
C GLU A 22 3.41 -11.91 8.45
N ARG A 23 3.35 -11.70 7.13
CA ARG A 23 4.46 -11.16 6.36
C ARG A 23 4.89 -9.78 6.82
N ILE A 24 3.93 -8.91 7.10
CA ILE A 24 4.20 -7.56 7.64
C ILE A 24 4.80 -7.66 9.04
N LEU A 25 4.24 -8.49 9.91
CA LEU A 25 4.76 -8.70 11.27
C LEU A 25 6.18 -9.27 11.28
N GLU A 26 6.49 -10.22 10.41
CA GLU A 26 7.84 -10.76 10.21
C GLU A 26 8.81 -9.64 9.78
N GLY A 27 8.40 -8.85 8.79
CA GLY A 27 9.20 -7.71 8.32
C GLY A 27 9.45 -6.67 9.41
N MET A 28 8.50 -6.41 10.28
CA MET A 28 8.65 -5.51 11.42
C MET A 28 9.59 -6.08 12.49
N ARG A 29 9.40 -7.35 12.85
CA ARG A 29 10.28 -8.04 13.83
C ARG A 29 11.73 -8.06 13.37
N ALA A 30 11.96 -8.39 12.10
CA ALA A 30 13.30 -8.40 11.51
C ALA A 30 14.01 -7.03 11.60
N ARG A 31 13.26 -5.97 11.80
CA ARG A 31 13.77 -4.59 11.90
C ARG A 31 13.73 -4.02 13.31
N GLY A 32 13.53 -4.89 14.32
CA GLY A 32 13.51 -4.48 15.72
C GLY A 32 12.30 -3.62 16.12
N ARG A 33 11.25 -3.60 15.31
CA ARG A 33 9.98 -2.95 15.66
C ARG A 33 9.15 -3.91 16.50
N GLY A 34 8.97 -3.58 17.77
CA GLY A 34 8.08 -4.30 18.67
C GLY A 34 6.64 -3.86 18.55
N GLY A 35 5.72 -4.79 18.84
CA GLY A 35 4.36 -4.55 19.27
C GLY A 35 3.46 -3.74 18.32
N VAL A 36 2.78 -4.43 17.41
CA VAL A 36 1.64 -3.87 16.68
C VAL A 36 0.36 -4.26 17.41
N SER A 37 -0.53 -3.32 17.63
CA SER A 37 -1.82 -3.59 18.26
C SER A 37 -2.74 -4.39 17.32
N ARG A 38 -3.68 -5.15 17.90
CA ARG A 38 -4.69 -5.87 17.11
C ARG A 38 -5.58 -4.93 16.29
N SER A 39 -5.79 -3.71 16.76
CA SER A 39 -6.56 -2.69 16.04
C SER A 39 -5.82 -2.19 14.80
N GLU A 40 -4.51 -1.95 14.90
CA GLU A 40 -3.70 -1.58 13.76
C GLU A 40 -3.66 -2.69 12.70
N LEU A 41 -3.49 -3.96 13.11
CA LEU A 41 -3.53 -5.09 12.16
C LEU A 41 -4.88 -5.19 11.43
N ARG A 42 -6.00 -4.98 12.14
CA ARG A 42 -7.32 -4.98 11.50
C ARG A 42 -7.48 -3.83 10.51
N SER A 43 -7.00 -2.65 10.87
CA SER A 43 -7.01 -1.47 10.02
C SER A 43 -6.22 -1.72 8.73
N TRP A 44 -5.03 -2.27 8.85
CA TRP A 44 -4.20 -2.64 7.70
C TRP A 44 -4.86 -3.69 6.82
N ARG A 45 -5.38 -4.77 7.41
CA ARG A 45 -6.05 -5.83 6.66
C ARG A 45 -7.18 -5.28 5.79
N GLY A 46 -8.03 -4.41 6.32
CA GLY A 46 -9.11 -3.77 5.57
C GLY A 46 -8.57 -2.93 4.41
N SER A 47 -7.63 -2.02 4.68
CA SER A 47 -7.05 -1.14 3.66
C SER A 47 -6.29 -1.92 2.58
N LEU A 48 -5.54 -2.96 2.97
CA LEU A 48 -4.79 -3.78 2.01
C LEU A 48 -5.69 -4.69 1.18
N LEU A 49 -6.84 -5.13 1.71
CA LEU A 49 -7.84 -5.86 0.94
C LEU A 49 -8.41 -4.98 -0.18
N TYR A 50 -8.81 -3.74 0.12
CA TYR A 50 -9.27 -2.80 -0.90
C TYR A 50 -8.16 -2.49 -1.92
N MET A 51 -6.92 -2.30 -1.46
CA MET A 51 -5.80 -2.04 -2.34
C MET A 51 -5.48 -3.23 -3.24
N SER A 52 -5.56 -4.45 -2.74
CA SER A 52 -5.37 -5.65 -3.56
C SER A 52 -6.44 -5.77 -4.66
N ASN A 53 -7.69 -5.41 -4.37
CA ASN A 53 -8.76 -5.37 -5.38
C ASN A 53 -8.48 -4.34 -6.47
N VAL A 54 -7.94 -3.17 -6.12
CA VAL A 54 -7.52 -2.15 -7.08
C VAL A 54 -6.35 -2.65 -7.94
N LEU A 55 -5.36 -3.30 -7.33
CA LEU A 55 -4.19 -3.81 -8.02
C LEU A 55 -4.46 -5.07 -8.86
N ASP A 56 -5.53 -5.81 -8.57
CA ASP A 56 -5.95 -6.99 -9.33
C ASP A 56 -6.62 -6.59 -10.67
N ASP A 57 -6.00 -5.63 -11.34
CA ASP A 57 -6.40 -5.09 -12.64
C ASP A 57 -5.42 -5.58 -13.72
N PRO A 58 -5.92 -6.11 -14.87
CA PRO A 58 -5.05 -6.62 -15.94
C PRO A 58 -4.18 -5.56 -16.60
N TYR A 59 -4.49 -4.28 -16.46
CA TYR A 59 -3.65 -3.18 -16.97
C TYR A 59 -2.45 -2.87 -16.08
N ILE A 60 -2.42 -3.38 -14.84
CA ILE A 60 -1.26 -3.29 -13.96
C ILE A 60 -0.43 -4.56 -14.14
N PRO A 61 0.84 -4.46 -14.57
CA PRO A 61 1.68 -5.63 -14.79
C PRO A 61 1.84 -6.50 -13.53
N ASP A 62 1.84 -7.82 -13.69
CA ASP A 62 1.97 -8.77 -12.59
C ASP A 62 3.32 -8.69 -11.86
N ASP A 63 4.35 -8.18 -12.54
CA ASP A 63 5.70 -7.94 -12.05
C ASP A 63 5.92 -6.53 -11.49
N ALA A 64 4.88 -5.69 -11.47
CA ALA A 64 4.95 -4.38 -10.79
C ALA A 64 5.34 -4.58 -9.32
N GLY A 65 6.31 -3.81 -8.84
CA GLY A 65 6.77 -3.90 -7.45
C GLY A 65 5.77 -3.27 -6.49
N VAL A 66 5.52 -3.93 -5.37
CA VAL A 66 4.70 -3.43 -4.26
C VAL A 66 5.55 -3.37 -3.00
N ALA A 67 5.59 -2.22 -2.36
CA ALA A 67 6.29 -2.02 -1.09
C ALA A 67 5.36 -1.36 -0.08
N LEU A 68 5.40 -1.83 1.18
CA LEU A 68 4.57 -1.32 2.26
C LEU A 68 5.41 -0.71 3.38
N GLU A 69 4.86 0.29 4.05
CA GLU A 69 5.42 0.93 5.23
C GLU A 69 6.85 1.43 5.03
N PHE A 70 7.07 2.21 3.98
CA PHE A 70 8.37 2.81 3.74
C PHE A 70 8.60 4.00 4.67
N THR A 71 9.55 3.86 5.60
CA THR A 71 9.99 5.00 6.43
C THR A 71 10.97 5.85 5.64
N ILE A 72 10.63 7.13 5.45
CA ILE A 72 11.48 8.09 4.75
C ILE A 72 12.74 8.33 5.59
N PRO A 73 13.94 8.13 5.03
CA PRO A 73 15.20 8.34 5.77
C PRO A 73 15.25 9.72 6.45
N GLN A 74 15.83 9.75 7.66
CA GLN A 74 16.01 10.97 8.47
C GLN A 74 14.70 11.64 8.91
N THR A 75 13.56 10.99 8.77
CA THR A 75 12.25 11.50 9.23
C THR A 75 11.48 10.43 9.99
N SER A 76 10.42 10.84 10.71
CA SER A 76 9.43 9.93 11.30
C SER A 76 8.26 9.63 10.34
N LYS A 77 8.26 10.21 9.14
CA LYS A 77 7.18 10.05 8.17
C LYS A 77 7.26 8.71 7.47
N ARG A 78 6.11 8.15 7.18
CA ARG A 78 5.95 6.87 6.48
C ARG A 78 5.09 7.05 5.24
N ILE A 79 5.35 6.21 4.26
CA ILE A 79 4.51 6.03 3.06
C ILE A 79 3.84 4.67 3.22
N ASP A 80 2.53 4.62 3.08
CA ASP A 80 1.76 3.40 3.32
C ASP A 80 2.03 2.35 2.24
N LEU A 81 1.99 2.73 0.97
CA LEU A 81 2.25 1.84 -0.15
C LEU A 81 2.97 2.56 -1.28
N ILE A 82 3.93 1.88 -1.89
CA ILE A 82 4.60 2.32 -3.10
C ILE A 82 4.42 1.24 -4.17
N LEU A 83 3.93 1.64 -5.32
CA LEU A 83 3.88 0.81 -6.52
C LEU A 83 5.01 1.24 -7.46
N THR A 84 5.81 0.30 -7.93
CA THR A 84 6.92 0.58 -8.85
C THR A 84 6.80 -0.23 -10.12
N GLY A 85 7.34 0.29 -11.21
CA GLY A 85 7.37 -0.39 -12.49
C GLY A 85 8.17 0.36 -13.52
N ASP A 86 8.34 -0.27 -14.67
CA ASP A 86 8.91 0.38 -15.84
C ASP A 86 7.81 1.08 -16.63
N GLY A 87 8.08 2.32 -17.04
CA GLY A 87 7.17 3.06 -17.91
C GLY A 87 6.97 2.37 -19.28
N ARG A 88 5.97 2.84 -20.02
CA ARG A 88 5.66 2.30 -21.37
C ARG A 88 6.79 2.57 -22.35
N ALA A 89 7.00 1.61 -23.25
CA ALA A 89 7.88 1.80 -24.41
C ALA A 89 7.41 3.01 -25.27
N PRO A 90 8.31 3.73 -25.96
CA PRO A 90 9.73 3.42 -26.14
C PRO A 90 10.64 3.85 -24.98
N GLU A 91 10.16 4.77 -24.12
CA GLU A 91 10.92 5.30 -23.01
C GLU A 91 10.61 4.53 -21.72
N ARG A 92 11.24 3.37 -21.55
CA ARG A 92 11.17 2.63 -20.28
C ARG A 92 11.91 3.39 -19.18
N ARG A 93 11.21 4.23 -18.45
CA ARG A 93 11.75 4.92 -17.27
C ARG A 93 11.17 4.29 -16.01
N PRO A 94 12.01 4.00 -14.99
CA PRO A 94 11.51 3.59 -13.69
C PRO A 94 10.48 4.60 -13.17
N THR A 95 9.32 4.10 -12.75
CA THR A 95 8.21 4.91 -12.28
C THR A 95 7.81 4.43 -10.89
N ALA A 96 7.43 5.35 -10.02
CA ALA A 96 6.89 5.04 -8.72
C ALA A 96 5.58 5.82 -8.50
N VAL A 97 4.58 5.13 -7.96
CA VAL A 97 3.33 5.72 -7.49
C VAL A 97 3.28 5.57 -5.98
N ILE A 98 3.14 6.69 -5.29
CA ILE A 98 3.00 6.74 -3.84
C ILE A 98 1.52 6.74 -3.50
N VAL A 99 1.09 5.81 -2.65
CA VAL A 99 -0.29 5.68 -2.21
C VAL A 99 -0.36 5.87 -0.70
N GLU A 100 -1.18 6.80 -0.28
CA GLU A 100 -1.56 7.02 1.12
C GLU A 100 -2.94 6.41 1.34
N LEU A 101 -3.05 5.51 2.31
CA LEU A 101 -4.30 4.80 2.61
C LEU A 101 -5.05 5.53 3.73
N LYS A 102 -6.29 5.93 3.46
CA LYS A 102 -7.16 6.62 4.42
C LYS A 102 -8.42 5.80 4.66
N GLN A 103 -8.81 5.68 5.91
CA GLN A 103 -10.09 5.07 6.32
C GLN A 103 -11.13 6.17 6.55
N TRP A 104 -11.69 6.67 5.47
CA TRP A 104 -12.79 7.61 5.55
C TRP A 104 -14.12 6.85 5.55
N GLU A 105 -15.06 7.28 6.40
CA GLU A 105 -16.40 6.71 6.42
C GLU A 105 -17.20 7.11 5.17
N SER A 106 -16.90 8.28 4.62
CA SER A 106 -17.53 8.77 3.41
C SER A 106 -16.60 9.69 2.63
N ALA A 107 -16.80 9.74 1.31
CA ALA A 107 -16.17 10.70 0.43
C ALA A 107 -17.18 11.13 -0.63
N ALA A 108 -17.19 12.41 -0.98
CA ALA A 108 -18.04 12.98 -2.00
C ALA A 108 -17.21 13.52 -3.17
N CYS A 109 -17.74 13.39 -4.38
CA CYS A 109 -17.14 14.02 -5.55
C CYS A 109 -17.21 15.55 -5.42
N THR A 110 -16.18 16.24 -5.90
CA THR A 110 -16.16 17.69 -6.01
C THR A 110 -16.31 18.12 -7.48
N ALA A 111 -16.53 19.40 -7.69
CA ALA A 111 -16.55 19.96 -9.05
C ALA A 111 -15.17 19.93 -9.74
N LYS A 112 -14.11 19.67 -8.99
CA LYS A 112 -12.74 19.58 -9.51
C LYS A 112 -12.40 18.13 -9.81
N ASP A 113 -11.99 17.85 -11.03
CA ASP A 113 -11.59 16.51 -11.46
C ASP A 113 -10.41 15.97 -10.61
N GLY A 114 -10.49 14.69 -10.24
CA GLY A 114 -9.49 14.03 -9.40
C GLY A 114 -9.48 14.48 -7.92
N VAL A 115 -10.45 15.28 -7.47
CA VAL A 115 -10.55 15.76 -6.09
C VAL A 115 -11.83 15.28 -5.43
N VAL A 116 -11.69 14.68 -4.25
CA VAL A 116 -12.81 14.29 -3.40
C VAL A 116 -12.80 15.10 -2.10
N ALA A 117 -13.97 15.30 -1.51
CA ALA A 117 -14.12 15.89 -0.19
C ALA A 117 -14.54 14.83 0.82
N THR A 118 -14.01 14.91 2.02
CA THR A 118 -14.40 14.07 3.15
C THR A 118 -14.43 14.88 4.44
N TYR A 119 -15.19 14.40 5.41
CA TYR A 119 -15.11 14.92 6.77
C TYR A 119 -13.98 14.21 7.51
N LEU A 120 -12.98 14.96 7.93
CA LEU A 120 -12.04 14.50 8.94
C LEU A 120 -12.76 14.65 10.28
N GLY A 121 -13.30 13.55 10.80
CA GLY A 121 -13.87 13.53 12.13
C GLY A 121 -12.82 14.01 13.12
N GLY A 122 -13.14 15.05 13.83
CA GLY A 122 -12.32 15.57 14.92
C GLY A 122 -12.35 14.66 16.14
#